data_b584cac7ded2b2d3d8e8819c1e8aa452
#
_entry.id   b584cac7ded2b2d3d8e8819c1e8aa452
#
_cell.length_a   1.000
_cell.length_b   1.000
_cell.length_c   1.000
_cell.angle_alpha   90.00
_cell.angle_beta   90.00
_cell.angle_gamma   90.00
#
_symmetry.space_group_name_H-M   'P 1'
#
loop_
_entity.id
_entity.type
_entity.pdbx_description
1 polymer ?
#
loop_
_entity_poly.entity_id
_entity_poly.type
_entity_poly.pdbx_seq_one_letter_code
_entity_poly.pdbx_strand_id
1 'polypeptide(L)'
;MKKLINCGIIAASVIAIPLSAQTYISNFVDGPITDRPIRILQTNSAGDDVYVFDPSTMEQVGYIPGLPHNHGATVHADGTHYYFTNEHENTVDVVNTRTFEVEKRIPLANGPHNLSASMSARKVYVAIIAEPLIQVIDMDTNEIIANIETGGGVHNTFVTPDGRYAVGGMIGASEIIAIDTRTDEVKFEMSIPYSQNPFTGGVRPLTFTVNEDGSTRSMLVNVGGWHGFWEFDWETQELMNKVSPPEGSWDRMDQTADGIQSAPSHGVVVLPDQSQVWHSSRATSHIYGYSFPDYEYLGRVYIGNPAWITTTPDSKYLWVGVSGHNETAVVDIEKQEVIKRFPVGQAPKRIFTAIMPADWEGEAP
;
A
#
# COMPACT_ATOMS: atom_id res chain seq x y z
N MET A 1 -34.31 -68.14 12.91
CA MET A 1 -33.00 -67.55 12.61
C MET A 1 -33.21 -66.34 11.73
N LYS A 2 -33.22 -65.14 12.31
CA LYS A 2 -33.29 -63.88 11.56
C LYS A 2 -31.86 -63.29 11.50
N LYS A 3 -31.31 -63.17 10.30
CA LYS A 3 -30.02 -62.51 10.06
C LYS A 3 -30.24 -61.02 10.16
N LEU A 4 -29.60 -60.36 11.11
CA LEU A 4 -29.44 -58.91 11.18
C LEU A 4 -28.36 -58.48 10.16
N ILE A 5 -28.73 -57.65 9.22
CA ILE A 5 -27.80 -56.97 8.30
C ILE A 5 -27.35 -55.67 9.00
N ASN A 6 -26.08 -55.65 9.40
CA ASN A 6 -25.43 -54.41 9.90
C ASN A 6 -25.13 -53.52 8.69
N CYS A 7 -25.87 -52.44 8.54
CA CYS A 7 -25.49 -51.34 7.66
C CYS A 7 -24.47 -50.46 8.40
N GLY A 8 -23.21 -50.62 8.06
CA GLY A 8 -22.15 -49.69 8.51
C GLY A 8 -22.32 -48.37 7.79
N ILE A 9 -22.62 -47.32 8.56
CA ILE A 9 -22.56 -45.94 8.10
C ILE A 9 -21.08 -45.58 8.01
N ILE A 10 -20.55 -45.45 6.80
CA ILE A 10 -19.23 -44.86 6.54
C ILE A 10 -19.46 -43.35 6.70
N ALA A 11 -19.06 -42.82 7.84
CA ALA A 11 -18.92 -41.40 8.02
C ALA A 11 -17.75 -40.94 7.14
N ALA A 12 -18.02 -40.29 6.02
CA ALA A 12 -17.03 -39.58 5.26
C ALA A 12 -16.59 -38.37 6.13
N SER A 13 -15.43 -38.48 6.76
CA SER A 13 -14.76 -37.34 7.34
C SER A 13 -14.41 -36.41 6.19
N VAL A 14 -15.15 -35.32 6.05
CA VAL A 14 -14.75 -34.15 5.27
C VAL A 14 -13.53 -33.62 6.00
N ILE A 15 -12.35 -33.93 5.48
CA ILE A 15 -11.13 -33.22 5.87
C ILE A 15 -11.37 -31.80 5.36
N ALA A 16 -11.74 -30.88 6.26
CA ALA A 16 -11.65 -29.47 5.98
C ALA A 16 -10.16 -29.22 5.69
N ILE A 17 -9.82 -29.04 4.42
CA ILE A 17 -8.56 -28.47 4.03
C ILE A 17 -8.57 -27.10 4.71
N PRO A 18 -7.59 -26.78 5.62
CA PRO A 18 -7.51 -25.43 6.13
C PRO A 18 -7.48 -24.52 4.90
N LEU A 19 -8.39 -23.56 4.82
CA LEU A 19 -8.27 -22.46 3.87
C LEU A 19 -6.86 -21.94 4.12
N SER A 20 -5.94 -22.25 3.21
CA SER A 20 -4.62 -21.64 3.23
C SER A 20 -4.87 -20.16 3.34
N ALA A 21 -4.34 -19.52 4.37
CA ALA A 21 -4.56 -18.12 4.62
C ALA A 21 -4.39 -17.38 3.29
N GLN A 22 -5.49 -16.83 2.78
CA GLN A 22 -5.42 -16.09 1.53
C GLN A 22 -4.54 -14.91 1.82
N THR A 23 -3.47 -14.76 1.07
CA THR A 23 -2.54 -13.66 1.23
C THR A 23 -3.15 -12.41 0.62
N TYR A 24 -3.41 -11.41 1.44
CA TYR A 24 -4.01 -10.16 1.01
C TYR A 24 -2.96 -9.06 0.97
N ILE A 25 -2.73 -8.52 -0.21
CA ILE A 25 -2.02 -7.26 -0.38
C ILE A 25 -3.05 -6.26 -0.88
N SER A 26 -3.05 -5.08 -0.32
CA SER A 26 -3.80 -3.94 -0.84
C SER A 26 -3.59 -3.83 -2.36
N ASN A 27 -4.65 -3.76 -3.14
CA ASN A 27 -4.69 -3.81 -4.62
C ASN A 27 -4.59 -5.21 -5.25
N PHE A 28 -5.09 -6.20 -4.57
CA PHE A 28 -5.03 -7.59 -5.03
C PHE A 28 -6.08 -7.91 -6.11
N VAL A 29 -5.70 -8.77 -7.06
CA VAL A 29 -6.61 -9.37 -8.07
C VAL A 29 -7.06 -10.75 -7.59
N ASP A 30 -8.34 -11.10 -7.78
CA ASP A 30 -8.90 -12.38 -7.39
C ASP A 30 -8.07 -13.59 -7.84
N GLY A 31 -7.83 -14.55 -6.93
CA GLY A 31 -7.18 -15.83 -7.16
C GLY A 31 -5.86 -16.03 -6.39
N PRO A 32 -5.26 -17.23 -6.44
CA PRO A 32 -4.03 -17.53 -5.70
C PRO A 32 -2.86 -16.67 -6.18
N ILE A 33 -2.15 -16.06 -5.22
CA ILE A 33 -1.03 -15.14 -5.50
C ILE A 33 0.25 -15.90 -5.83
N THR A 34 0.40 -17.10 -5.28
CA THR A 34 1.66 -17.86 -5.24
C THR A 34 2.27 -18.17 -6.60
N ASP A 35 1.45 -18.26 -7.66
CA ASP A 35 1.90 -18.64 -9.00
C ASP A 35 1.83 -17.47 -10.01
N ARG A 36 1.66 -16.22 -9.51
CA ARG A 36 1.57 -15.04 -10.38
C ARG A 36 2.92 -14.33 -10.48
N PRO A 37 3.27 -13.81 -11.66
CA PRO A 37 4.42 -12.93 -11.80
C PRO A 37 4.23 -11.67 -10.94
N ILE A 38 5.32 -11.20 -10.35
CA ILE A 38 5.32 -10.05 -9.46
C ILE A 38 6.36 -9.06 -9.94
N ARG A 39 6.04 -7.77 -9.84
CA ARG A 39 6.99 -6.68 -10.03
C ARG A 39 6.96 -5.73 -8.85
N ILE A 40 8.11 -5.26 -8.47
CA ILE A 40 8.26 -4.18 -7.51
C ILE A 40 8.55 -2.90 -8.28
N LEU A 41 7.68 -1.91 -8.13
CA LEU A 41 7.79 -0.61 -8.78
C LEU A 41 8.29 0.42 -7.77
N GLN A 42 9.46 1.01 -8.02
CA GLN A 42 10.02 2.08 -7.19
C GLN A 42 9.92 3.41 -7.92
N THR A 43 9.07 4.30 -7.40
CA THR A 43 8.92 5.67 -7.91
C THR A 43 9.89 6.62 -7.22
N ASN A 44 10.41 7.61 -7.96
CA ASN A 44 11.43 8.55 -7.52
C ASN A 44 10.90 9.99 -7.52
N SER A 45 10.45 10.47 -6.37
CA SER A 45 9.64 11.70 -6.25
C SER A 45 10.38 13.03 -6.50
N ALA A 46 11.69 13.01 -6.60
CA ALA A 46 12.50 14.16 -7.05
C ALA A 46 13.24 13.84 -8.35
N GLY A 47 12.98 12.68 -8.94
CA GLY A 47 13.47 12.23 -10.23
C GLY A 47 12.38 12.30 -11.30
N ASP A 48 12.69 11.68 -12.43
CA ASP A 48 11.80 11.57 -13.59
C ASP A 48 11.67 10.11 -14.09
N ASP A 49 11.83 9.16 -13.18
CA ASP A 49 11.97 7.76 -13.53
C ASP A 49 11.31 6.80 -12.51
N VAL A 50 11.07 5.57 -12.97
CA VAL A 50 10.65 4.43 -12.16
C VAL A 50 11.56 3.23 -12.44
N TYR A 51 11.94 2.52 -11.40
CA TYR A 51 12.68 1.27 -11.49
C TYR A 51 11.75 0.09 -11.26
N VAL A 52 11.89 -0.95 -12.08
CA VAL A 52 11.10 -2.18 -12.00
C VAL A 52 12.01 -3.33 -11.62
N PHE A 53 11.61 -4.08 -10.58
CA PHE A 53 12.38 -5.21 -10.08
C PHE A 53 11.54 -6.48 -10.12
N ASP A 54 12.22 -7.60 -10.36
CA ASP A 54 11.67 -8.94 -10.14
C ASP A 54 12.12 -9.44 -8.76
N PRO A 55 11.19 -9.59 -7.80
CA PRO A 55 11.57 -10.04 -6.46
C PRO A 55 11.97 -11.53 -6.40
N SER A 56 11.65 -12.33 -7.40
CA SER A 56 12.00 -13.76 -7.44
C SER A 56 13.48 -13.97 -7.80
N THR A 57 14.01 -13.12 -8.67
CA THR A 57 15.45 -13.14 -9.07
C THR A 57 16.28 -12.12 -8.30
N MET A 58 15.63 -11.19 -7.59
CA MET A 58 16.28 -10.04 -6.97
C MET A 58 17.09 -9.21 -7.98
N GLU A 59 16.52 -8.95 -9.16
CA GLU A 59 17.14 -8.19 -10.23
C GLU A 59 16.29 -7.01 -10.67
N GLN A 60 16.94 -5.96 -11.15
CA GLN A 60 16.26 -4.90 -11.89
C GLN A 60 15.96 -5.42 -13.30
N VAL A 61 14.68 -5.40 -13.67
CA VAL A 61 14.20 -5.88 -14.98
C VAL A 61 13.69 -4.77 -15.86
N GLY A 62 13.55 -3.55 -15.32
CA GLY A 62 13.03 -2.43 -16.10
C GLY A 62 13.46 -1.06 -15.57
N TYR A 63 13.35 -0.08 -16.48
CA TYR A 63 13.58 1.33 -16.23
C TYR A 63 12.65 2.15 -17.10
N ILE A 64 11.88 3.02 -16.50
CA ILE A 64 10.86 3.83 -17.16
C ILE A 64 11.23 5.30 -16.98
N PRO A 65 11.78 5.97 -17.99
CA PRO A 65 12.09 7.39 -17.96
C PRO A 65 10.89 8.27 -18.31
N GLY A 66 11.02 9.58 -18.06
CA GLY A 66 10.05 10.58 -18.51
C GLY A 66 8.78 10.64 -17.68
N LEU A 67 8.87 10.28 -16.40
CA LEU A 67 7.81 10.34 -15.41
C LEU A 67 8.18 11.34 -14.30
N PRO A 68 8.20 12.65 -14.57
CA PRO A 68 8.69 13.62 -13.60
C PRO A 68 7.79 13.72 -12.37
N HIS A 69 8.42 13.77 -11.20
CA HIS A 69 7.76 13.92 -9.91
C HIS A 69 6.66 12.86 -9.69
N ASN A 70 7.01 11.62 -9.98
CA ASN A 70 6.10 10.50 -9.82
C ASN A 70 6.03 10.05 -8.35
N HIS A 71 4.80 9.78 -7.87
CA HIS A 71 4.58 9.31 -6.50
C HIS A 71 3.85 7.98 -6.47
N GLY A 72 2.60 7.95 -6.90
CA GLY A 72 1.76 6.75 -6.86
C GLY A 72 2.06 5.78 -7.99
N ALA A 73 1.89 4.49 -7.72
CA ALA A 73 1.95 3.43 -8.72
C ALA A 73 0.86 2.39 -8.48
N THR A 74 0.30 1.86 -9.57
CA THR A 74 -0.55 0.66 -9.56
C THR A 74 -0.48 -0.04 -10.91
N VAL A 75 -1.19 -1.17 -11.06
CA VAL A 75 -1.23 -1.95 -12.28
C VAL A 75 -2.67 -2.08 -12.76
N HIS A 76 -2.87 -2.13 -14.06
CA HIS A 76 -4.15 -2.44 -14.69
C HIS A 76 -4.59 -3.87 -14.36
N ALA A 77 -5.89 -4.10 -14.22
CA ALA A 77 -6.45 -5.39 -13.82
C ALA A 77 -6.07 -6.57 -14.76
N ASP A 78 -5.81 -6.30 -16.04
CA ASP A 78 -5.35 -7.29 -17.01
C ASP A 78 -3.82 -7.34 -17.17
N GLY A 79 -3.07 -6.55 -16.37
CA GLY A 79 -1.62 -6.53 -16.38
C GLY A 79 -0.98 -5.83 -17.59
N THR A 80 -1.75 -5.19 -18.47
CA THR A 80 -1.23 -4.57 -19.69
C THR A 80 -0.51 -3.25 -19.44
N HIS A 81 -0.92 -2.50 -18.40
CA HIS A 81 -0.40 -1.17 -18.12
C HIS A 81 -0.08 -0.98 -16.64
N TYR A 82 0.93 -0.18 -16.37
CA TYR A 82 1.14 0.50 -15.10
C TYR A 82 0.51 1.89 -15.15
N TYR A 83 0.03 2.38 -14.02
CA TYR A 83 -0.43 3.75 -13.82
C TYR A 83 0.49 4.44 -12.82
N PHE A 84 0.98 5.63 -13.17
CA PHE A 84 1.80 6.47 -12.30
C PHE A 84 1.22 7.86 -12.18
N THR A 85 1.18 8.41 -10.97
CA THR A 85 0.88 9.85 -10.82
C THR A 85 2.08 10.67 -11.25
N ASN A 86 1.81 11.78 -11.93
CA ASN A 86 2.79 12.76 -12.37
C ASN A 86 2.35 14.14 -11.86
N GLU A 87 2.93 14.56 -10.72
CA GLU A 87 2.57 15.82 -10.09
C GLU A 87 3.05 17.05 -10.90
N HIS A 88 4.09 16.89 -11.69
CA HIS A 88 4.64 17.99 -12.48
C HIS A 88 3.70 18.39 -13.64
N GLU A 89 3.12 17.40 -14.30
CA GLU A 89 2.24 17.63 -15.45
C GLU A 89 0.74 17.55 -15.09
N ASN A 90 0.43 17.21 -13.86
CA ASN A 90 -0.93 16.94 -13.39
C ASN A 90 -1.63 15.86 -14.21
N THR A 91 -0.98 14.70 -14.36
CA THR A 91 -1.52 13.56 -15.10
C THR A 91 -1.43 12.27 -14.31
N VAL A 92 -2.19 11.26 -14.74
CA VAL A 92 -1.82 9.86 -14.56
C VAL A 92 -1.22 9.39 -15.88
N ASP A 93 -0.01 8.88 -15.82
CA ASP A 93 0.72 8.35 -16.97
C ASP A 93 0.45 6.84 -17.06
N VAL A 94 -0.03 6.40 -18.22
CA VAL A 94 -0.35 5.01 -18.54
C VAL A 94 0.81 4.43 -19.32
N VAL A 95 1.48 3.46 -18.74
CA VAL A 95 2.74 2.88 -19.25
C VAL A 95 2.53 1.42 -19.58
N ASN A 96 2.90 1.02 -20.76
CA ASN A 96 2.86 -0.39 -21.18
C ASN A 96 3.81 -1.23 -20.30
N THR A 97 3.31 -2.31 -19.72
CA THR A 97 4.10 -3.15 -18.79
C THR A 97 5.21 -3.92 -19.45
N ARG A 98 5.14 -4.13 -20.76
CA ARG A 98 6.11 -4.91 -21.53
C ARG A 98 7.20 -4.05 -22.19
N THR A 99 6.81 -2.90 -22.76
CA THR A 99 7.75 -2.02 -23.49
C THR A 99 8.28 -0.88 -22.64
N PHE A 100 7.63 -0.60 -21.50
CA PHE A 100 7.89 0.55 -20.63
C PHE A 100 7.69 1.92 -21.31
N GLU A 101 6.95 1.96 -22.39
CA GLU A 101 6.59 3.20 -23.09
C GLU A 101 5.36 3.85 -22.47
N VAL A 102 5.37 5.17 -22.33
CA VAL A 102 4.20 5.96 -21.95
C VAL A 102 3.26 6.03 -23.13
N GLU A 103 2.11 5.38 -23.05
CA GLU A 103 1.14 5.32 -24.14
C GLU A 103 0.05 6.40 -24.03
N LYS A 104 -0.27 6.83 -22.81
CA LYS A 104 -1.29 7.86 -22.58
C LYS A 104 -0.96 8.68 -21.34
N ARG A 105 -1.31 9.95 -21.34
CA ARG A 105 -1.34 10.82 -20.16
C ARG A 105 -2.76 11.30 -19.97
N ILE A 106 -3.35 10.99 -18.81
CA ILE A 106 -4.71 11.35 -18.45
C ILE A 106 -4.64 12.65 -17.65
N PRO A 107 -5.13 13.79 -18.18
CA PRO A 107 -5.12 15.05 -17.44
C PRO A 107 -6.03 14.99 -16.21
N LEU A 108 -5.52 15.49 -15.09
CA LEU A 108 -6.20 15.52 -13.80
C LEU A 108 -6.26 16.93 -13.19
N ALA A 109 -6.96 17.04 -12.07
CA ALA A 109 -6.88 18.21 -11.19
C ALA A 109 -5.46 18.39 -10.63
N ASN A 110 -5.19 19.55 -10.03
CA ASN A 110 -3.85 19.94 -9.61
C ASN A 110 -3.33 19.07 -8.45
N GLY A 111 -2.15 18.50 -8.62
CA GLY A 111 -1.43 17.72 -7.62
C GLY A 111 -1.93 16.29 -7.42
N PRO A 112 -1.96 15.44 -8.47
CA PRO A 112 -2.23 14.02 -8.32
C PRO A 112 -1.06 13.35 -7.57
N HIS A 113 -1.25 13.02 -6.29
CA HIS A 113 -0.16 12.62 -5.41
C HIS A 113 0.03 11.10 -5.32
N ASN A 114 -1.01 10.37 -4.98
CA ASN A 114 -0.97 8.91 -4.92
C ASN A 114 -2.21 8.33 -5.59
N LEU A 115 -2.16 7.05 -5.90
CA LEU A 115 -3.28 6.33 -6.48
C LEU A 115 -3.35 4.90 -5.98
N SER A 116 -4.52 4.31 -6.06
CA SER A 116 -4.75 2.89 -5.80
C SER A 116 -5.84 2.36 -6.72
N ALA A 117 -5.86 1.06 -6.92
CA ALA A 117 -6.79 0.42 -7.84
C ALA A 117 -7.68 -0.60 -7.17
N SER A 118 -8.98 -0.57 -7.48
CA SER A 118 -9.87 -1.71 -7.28
C SER A 118 -9.88 -2.55 -8.55
N MET A 119 -9.30 -3.73 -8.47
CA MET A 119 -9.21 -4.63 -9.61
C MET A 119 -10.59 -5.18 -9.99
N SER A 120 -11.41 -5.53 -8.99
CA SER A 120 -12.77 -6.04 -9.19
C SER A 120 -13.73 -4.99 -9.78
N ALA A 121 -13.58 -3.71 -9.40
CA ALA A 121 -14.37 -2.62 -9.96
C ALA A 121 -13.73 -2.02 -11.23
N ARG A 122 -12.49 -2.39 -11.58
CA ARG A 122 -11.70 -1.87 -12.71
C ARG A 122 -11.56 -0.35 -12.70
N LYS A 123 -11.27 0.21 -11.50
CA LYS A 123 -11.17 1.65 -11.27
C LYS A 123 -9.89 2.02 -10.56
N VAL A 124 -9.34 3.18 -10.91
CA VAL A 124 -8.21 3.81 -10.21
C VAL A 124 -8.70 5.04 -9.47
N TYR A 125 -8.41 5.10 -8.18
CA TYR A 125 -8.73 6.22 -7.30
C TYR A 125 -7.49 7.07 -7.09
N VAL A 126 -7.52 8.31 -7.56
CA VAL A 126 -6.36 9.22 -7.52
C VAL A 126 -6.56 10.29 -6.45
N ALA A 127 -5.64 10.33 -5.50
CA ALA A 127 -5.58 11.34 -4.46
C ALA A 127 -5.10 12.67 -5.03
N ILE A 128 -5.87 13.73 -4.90
CA ILE A 128 -5.50 15.09 -5.29
C ILE A 128 -5.10 15.87 -4.03
N ILE A 129 -3.81 16.22 -3.93
CA ILE A 129 -3.28 16.83 -2.70
C ILE A 129 -3.52 18.33 -2.62
N ALA A 130 -3.54 19.02 -3.75
CA ALA A 130 -3.72 20.46 -3.81
C ALA A 130 -5.20 20.90 -3.82
N GLU A 131 -6.12 19.98 -4.00
CA GLU A 131 -7.56 20.22 -4.05
C GLU A 131 -8.31 19.18 -3.20
N PRO A 132 -9.48 19.53 -2.61
CA PRO A 132 -10.22 18.62 -1.73
C PRO A 132 -11.02 17.59 -2.56
N LEU A 133 -10.31 16.64 -3.17
CA LEU A 133 -10.95 15.80 -4.18
C LEU A 133 -10.20 14.47 -4.38
N ILE A 134 -10.95 13.42 -4.71
CA ILE A 134 -10.46 12.17 -5.30
C ILE A 134 -11.05 12.06 -6.70
N GLN A 135 -10.22 11.81 -7.71
CA GLN A 135 -10.65 11.54 -9.06
C GLN A 135 -10.64 10.03 -9.35
N VAL A 136 -11.69 9.56 -10.00
CA VAL A 136 -11.85 8.14 -10.33
C VAL A 136 -11.65 7.95 -11.83
N ILE A 137 -10.74 7.07 -12.22
CA ILE A 137 -10.44 6.70 -13.60
C ILE A 137 -10.99 5.29 -13.83
N ASP A 138 -11.73 5.13 -14.91
CA ASP A 138 -12.12 3.83 -15.45
C ASP A 138 -10.93 3.20 -16.18
N MET A 139 -10.56 1.96 -15.83
CA MET A 139 -9.41 1.30 -16.42
C MET A 139 -9.60 0.92 -17.88
N ASP A 140 -10.82 0.58 -18.30
CA ASP A 140 -11.08 0.11 -19.66
C ASP A 140 -11.04 1.24 -20.69
N THR A 141 -11.46 2.44 -20.26
CA THR A 141 -11.51 3.62 -21.15
C THR A 141 -10.35 4.59 -20.93
N ASN A 142 -9.70 4.51 -19.76
CA ASN A 142 -8.73 5.51 -19.32
C ASN A 142 -9.31 6.93 -19.31
N GLU A 143 -10.54 7.08 -18.82
CA GLU A 143 -11.25 8.35 -18.66
C GLU A 143 -11.64 8.60 -17.21
N ILE A 144 -11.72 9.87 -16.81
CA ILE A 144 -12.25 10.25 -15.51
C ILE A 144 -13.75 10.06 -15.51
N ILE A 145 -14.27 9.21 -14.61
CA ILE A 145 -15.70 8.90 -14.51
C ILE A 145 -16.38 9.53 -13.30
N ALA A 146 -15.60 9.93 -12.27
CA ALA A 146 -16.14 10.59 -11.10
C ALA A 146 -15.12 11.55 -10.46
N ASN A 147 -15.68 12.58 -9.81
CA ASN A 147 -14.98 13.49 -8.90
C ASN A 147 -15.68 13.40 -7.56
N ILE A 148 -14.98 12.96 -6.53
CA ILE A 148 -15.51 12.78 -5.18
C ILE A 148 -14.95 13.88 -4.29
N GLU A 149 -15.82 14.79 -3.84
CA GLU A 149 -15.44 15.88 -2.94
C GLU A 149 -15.02 15.32 -1.57
N THR A 150 -14.02 15.94 -0.95
CA THR A 150 -13.44 15.57 0.35
C THR A 150 -13.32 16.78 1.25
N GLY A 151 -13.10 16.58 2.56
CA GLY A 151 -12.93 17.67 3.53
C GLY A 151 -11.63 18.46 3.39
N GLY A 152 -10.66 17.95 2.63
CA GLY A 152 -9.35 18.57 2.41
C GLY A 152 -8.51 17.80 1.40
N GLY A 153 -7.34 18.34 1.06
CA GLY A 153 -6.42 17.71 0.11
C GLY A 153 -6.04 16.29 0.53
N VAL A 154 -6.18 15.36 -0.40
CA VAL A 154 -5.98 13.92 -0.16
C VAL A 154 -4.52 13.56 -0.42
N HIS A 155 -3.86 12.99 0.58
CA HIS A 155 -2.46 12.58 0.46
C HIS A 155 -2.31 11.21 -0.19
N ASN A 156 -3.17 10.26 0.17
CA ASN A 156 -3.11 8.89 -0.34
C ASN A 156 -4.49 8.33 -0.54
N THR A 157 -4.61 7.42 -1.49
CA THR A 157 -5.70 6.45 -1.57
C THR A 157 -5.14 5.05 -1.42
N PHE A 158 -5.94 4.16 -0.81
CA PHE A 158 -5.67 2.72 -0.67
C PHE A 158 -6.96 1.97 -0.90
N VAL A 159 -6.90 0.85 -1.59
CA VAL A 159 -8.06 -0.03 -1.75
C VAL A 159 -7.97 -1.15 -0.73
N THR A 160 -9.10 -1.48 -0.09
CA THR A 160 -9.20 -2.61 0.84
C THR A 160 -8.82 -3.93 0.15
N PRO A 161 -8.29 -4.92 0.89
CA PRO A 161 -7.81 -6.18 0.30
C PRO A 161 -8.86 -6.95 -0.52
N ASP A 162 -10.14 -6.78 -0.20
CA ASP A 162 -11.27 -7.34 -0.96
C ASP A 162 -11.66 -6.52 -2.21
N GLY A 163 -10.96 -5.42 -2.47
CA GLY A 163 -11.23 -4.53 -3.59
C GLY A 163 -12.47 -3.65 -3.46
N ARG A 164 -13.21 -3.76 -2.35
CA ARG A 164 -14.55 -3.19 -2.23
C ARG A 164 -14.58 -1.71 -1.86
N TYR A 165 -13.59 -1.21 -1.15
CA TYR A 165 -13.57 0.18 -0.71
C TYR A 165 -12.25 0.84 -1.08
N ALA A 166 -12.34 2.06 -1.60
CA ALA A 166 -11.21 2.98 -1.72
C ALA A 166 -11.21 3.91 -0.52
N VAL A 167 -10.06 4.03 0.14
CA VAL A 167 -9.90 4.81 1.38
C VAL A 167 -8.92 5.93 1.14
N GLY A 168 -9.39 7.18 1.27
CA GLY A 168 -8.59 8.39 1.14
C GLY A 168 -8.16 8.94 2.49
N GLY A 169 -6.88 9.28 2.64
CA GLY A 169 -6.34 9.93 3.81
C GLY A 169 -5.99 11.39 3.54
N MET A 170 -6.57 12.33 4.32
CA MET A 170 -6.38 13.77 4.13
C MET A 170 -5.22 14.29 4.98
N ILE A 171 -4.35 15.06 4.34
CA ILE A 171 -3.16 15.57 5.02
C ILE A 171 -3.43 16.82 5.86
N GLY A 172 -4.32 17.68 5.42
CA GLY A 172 -4.61 18.96 6.10
C GLY A 172 -5.78 18.89 7.08
N ALA A 173 -6.72 17.98 6.85
CA ALA A 173 -7.94 17.88 7.64
C ALA A 173 -7.88 16.80 8.75
N SER A 174 -6.89 15.91 8.75
CA SER A 174 -6.81 14.75 9.66
C SER A 174 -8.04 13.86 9.59
N GLU A 175 -8.52 13.62 8.38
CA GLU A 175 -9.73 12.86 8.08
C GLU A 175 -9.43 11.68 7.17
N ILE A 176 -10.27 10.67 7.27
CA ILE A 176 -10.30 9.51 6.38
C ILE A 176 -11.69 9.42 5.76
N ILE A 177 -11.74 9.18 4.46
CA ILE A 177 -12.97 8.89 3.71
C ILE A 177 -12.88 7.49 3.14
N ALA A 178 -13.96 6.72 3.23
CA ALA A 178 -14.11 5.42 2.58
C ALA A 178 -15.22 5.46 1.54
N ILE A 179 -14.95 4.94 0.36
CA ILE A 179 -15.80 5.00 -0.83
C ILE A 179 -16.08 3.58 -1.30
N ASP A 180 -17.34 3.19 -1.51
CA ASP A 180 -17.68 1.91 -2.14
C ASP A 180 -17.30 1.94 -3.63
N THR A 181 -16.41 1.06 -4.04
CA THR A 181 -15.83 1.07 -5.41
C THR A 181 -16.84 0.71 -6.51
N ARG A 182 -17.96 0.11 -6.15
CA ARG A 182 -19.01 -0.26 -7.12
C ARG A 182 -19.93 0.90 -7.46
N THR A 183 -20.15 1.80 -6.49
CA THR A 183 -21.11 2.92 -6.64
C THR A 183 -20.43 4.28 -6.67
N ASP A 184 -19.17 4.38 -6.22
CA ASP A 184 -18.43 5.62 -5.96
C ASP A 184 -19.08 6.50 -4.89
N GLU A 185 -19.94 5.91 -4.04
CA GLU A 185 -20.59 6.59 -2.93
C GLU A 185 -19.75 6.47 -1.66
N VAL A 186 -19.79 7.52 -0.84
CA VAL A 186 -19.12 7.55 0.45
C VAL A 186 -19.78 6.57 1.41
N LYS A 187 -19.02 5.61 1.95
CA LYS A 187 -19.45 4.70 3.00
C LYS A 187 -19.42 5.36 4.36
N PHE A 188 -18.30 6.03 4.69
CA PHE A 188 -18.13 6.81 5.91
C PHE A 188 -17.03 7.86 5.76
N GLU A 189 -17.09 8.85 6.63
CA GLU A 189 -16.01 9.79 6.91
C GLU A 189 -15.71 9.74 8.41
N MET A 190 -14.42 9.83 8.77
CA MET A 190 -14.01 9.87 10.17
C MET A 190 -12.89 10.87 10.38
N SER A 191 -12.89 11.54 11.53
CA SER A 191 -11.80 12.43 11.95
C SER A 191 -10.87 11.74 12.92
N ILE A 192 -9.56 11.97 12.74
CA ILE A 192 -8.54 11.53 13.69
C ILE A 192 -8.28 12.66 14.68
N PRO A 193 -8.64 12.51 15.96
CA PRO A 193 -8.68 13.64 16.92
C PRO A 193 -7.30 14.17 17.34
N TYR A 194 -6.24 13.44 17.04
CA TYR A 194 -4.89 13.76 17.50
C TYR A 194 -4.27 14.97 16.80
N SER A 195 -4.60 15.21 15.57
CA SER A 195 -3.84 16.12 14.73
C SER A 195 -4.56 17.43 14.51
N GLN A 196 -4.49 18.32 15.50
CA GLN A 196 -4.98 19.69 15.35
C GLN A 196 -3.91 20.69 14.86
N ASN A 197 -2.67 20.23 14.67
CA ASN A 197 -1.61 21.06 14.13
C ASN A 197 -1.55 20.91 12.61
N PRO A 198 -1.89 21.95 11.84
CA PRO A 198 -1.90 21.87 10.37
C PRO A 198 -0.53 21.59 9.74
N PHE A 199 0.56 21.78 10.50
CA PHE A 199 1.91 21.50 10.01
C PHE A 199 2.39 20.07 10.32
N THR A 200 1.80 19.41 11.30
CA THR A 200 2.24 18.10 11.78
C THR A 200 1.19 17.02 11.61
N GLY A 201 -0.03 17.45 11.37
CA GLY A 201 -1.18 16.60 11.30
C GLY A 201 -1.37 15.84 9.99
N GLY A 202 -2.53 15.22 9.96
CA GLY A 202 -3.03 14.53 8.79
C GLY A 202 -2.73 13.05 8.76
N VAL A 203 -3.44 12.41 7.87
CA VAL A 203 -3.29 10.98 7.59
C VAL A 203 -2.10 10.78 6.67
N ARG A 204 -1.22 9.88 7.07
CA ARG A 204 -0.09 9.41 6.29
C ARG A 204 -0.46 8.04 5.67
N PRO A 205 0.50 7.24 5.17
CA PRO A 205 0.17 5.91 4.69
C PRO A 205 -0.68 5.10 5.67
N LEU A 206 -1.53 4.28 5.11
CA LEU A 206 -2.34 3.32 5.84
C LEU A 206 -2.31 1.95 5.15
N THR A 207 -2.71 0.93 5.87
CA THR A 207 -2.90 -0.43 5.36
C THR A 207 -4.06 -1.08 6.11
N PHE A 208 -4.38 -2.31 5.74
CA PHE A 208 -5.53 -3.02 6.31
C PHE A 208 -5.14 -4.38 6.84
N THR A 209 -5.85 -4.81 7.87
CA THR A 209 -5.91 -6.22 8.29
C THR A 209 -7.20 -6.85 7.81
N VAL A 210 -7.23 -8.17 7.73
CA VAL A 210 -8.39 -8.92 7.25
C VAL A 210 -8.88 -9.93 8.28
N ASN A 211 -10.16 -10.23 8.21
CA ASN A 211 -10.79 -11.34 8.89
C ASN A 211 -10.49 -12.66 8.16
N GLU A 212 -10.83 -13.81 8.77
CA GLU A 212 -10.66 -15.13 8.17
C GLU A 212 -11.41 -15.30 6.84
N ASP A 213 -12.51 -14.57 6.65
CA ASP A 213 -13.31 -14.58 5.42
C ASP A 213 -12.80 -13.63 4.34
N GLY A 214 -11.69 -12.91 4.61
CA GLY A 214 -11.08 -11.94 3.70
C GLY A 214 -11.69 -10.55 3.73
N SER A 215 -12.73 -10.32 4.51
CA SER A 215 -13.28 -8.97 4.70
C SER A 215 -12.31 -8.10 5.49
N THR A 216 -12.38 -6.78 5.31
CA THR A 216 -11.54 -5.83 6.04
C THR A 216 -11.90 -5.83 7.53
N ARG A 217 -10.90 -6.06 8.39
CA ARG A 217 -11.04 -6.06 9.85
C ARG A 217 -10.73 -4.70 10.46
N SER A 218 -9.57 -4.13 10.12
CA SER A 218 -9.13 -2.86 10.69
C SER A 218 -8.25 -2.07 9.71
N MET A 219 -8.08 -0.78 10.01
CA MET A 219 -7.13 0.10 9.33
C MET A 219 -5.97 0.40 10.26
N LEU A 220 -4.74 0.21 9.78
CA LEU A 220 -3.51 0.65 10.43
C LEU A 220 -3.05 1.95 9.77
N VAL A 221 -2.96 3.03 10.52
CA VAL A 221 -2.78 4.39 10.00
C VAL A 221 -1.53 5.02 10.59
N ASN A 222 -0.59 5.45 9.77
CA ASN A 222 0.42 6.40 10.21
C ASN A 222 -0.24 7.77 10.39
N VAL A 223 -0.19 8.30 11.59
CA VAL A 223 -0.77 9.60 11.95
C VAL A 223 0.35 10.64 12.00
N GLY A 224 0.14 11.80 11.40
CA GLY A 224 1.12 12.88 11.41
C GLY A 224 1.48 13.30 12.83
N GLY A 225 2.76 13.43 13.12
CA GLY A 225 3.28 13.70 14.45
C GLY A 225 3.35 12.51 15.41
N TRP A 226 2.89 11.33 15.02
CA TRP A 226 2.99 10.10 15.81
C TRP A 226 4.08 9.18 15.27
N HIS A 227 4.96 8.70 16.16
CA HIS A 227 5.98 7.72 15.79
C HIS A 227 5.44 6.30 15.99
N GLY A 228 5.04 5.66 14.91
CA GLY A 228 4.35 4.37 14.89
C GLY A 228 3.09 4.42 14.04
N PHE A 229 2.06 3.74 14.47
CA PHE A 229 0.77 3.69 13.80
C PHE A 229 -0.37 3.54 14.81
N TRP A 230 -1.59 3.86 14.36
CA TRP A 230 -2.82 3.64 15.09
C TRP A 230 -3.67 2.60 14.37
N GLU A 231 -4.40 1.79 15.11
CA GLU A 231 -5.36 0.84 14.57
C GLU A 231 -6.78 1.30 14.87
N PHE A 232 -7.61 1.31 13.84
CA PHE A 232 -9.04 1.61 13.92
C PHE A 232 -9.85 0.42 13.43
N ASP A 233 -10.89 0.05 14.16
CA ASP A 233 -11.87 -0.94 13.71
C ASP A 233 -12.56 -0.48 12.43
N TRP A 234 -12.70 -1.39 11.47
CA TRP A 234 -13.26 -1.02 10.16
C TRP A 234 -14.76 -0.68 10.21
N GLU A 235 -15.55 -1.42 11.01
CA GLU A 235 -17.00 -1.25 11.01
C GLU A 235 -17.47 -0.12 11.94
N THR A 236 -16.78 0.08 13.07
CA THR A 236 -17.17 1.08 14.08
C THR A 236 -16.36 2.38 13.97
N GLN A 237 -15.22 2.35 13.28
CA GLN A 237 -14.21 3.43 13.21
C GLN A 237 -13.64 3.82 14.57
N GLU A 238 -13.82 2.99 15.58
CA GLU A 238 -13.25 3.20 16.91
C GLU A 238 -11.76 2.90 16.95
N LEU A 239 -11.03 3.71 17.72
CA LEU A 239 -9.60 3.51 17.96
C LEU A 239 -9.39 2.28 18.84
N MET A 240 -8.72 1.26 18.31
CA MET A 240 -8.40 0.02 19.01
C MET A 240 -7.04 0.08 19.70
N ASN A 241 -6.01 0.47 18.96
CA ASN A 241 -4.62 0.44 19.43
C ASN A 241 -3.81 1.66 18.96
N LYS A 242 -2.82 2.03 19.78
CA LYS A 242 -1.75 2.98 19.44
C LYS A 242 -0.43 2.27 19.65
N VAL A 243 0.30 2.04 18.57
CA VAL A 243 1.58 1.33 18.60
C VAL A 243 2.71 2.32 18.36
N SER A 244 3.74 2.25 19.23
CA SER A 244 4.96 3.06 19.13
C SER A 244 6.19 2.18 19.31
N PRO A 245 7.35 2.54 18.73
CA PRO A 245 8.60 1.86 19.00
C PRO A 245 9.01 1.94 20.48
N PRO A 246 9.83 0.97 20.95
CA PRO A 246 10.30 0.94 22.34
C PRO A 246 11.05 2.20 22.80
N GLU A 247 11.59 2.97 21.89
CA GLU A 247 12.26 4.25 22.16
C GLU A 247 11.30 5.35 22.65
N GLY A 248 10.02 5.03 22.73
CA GLY A 248 8.97 5.89 23.24
C GLY A 248 8.13 6.53 22.16
N SER A 249 6.97 7.04 22.56
CA SER A 249 6.10 7.81 21.69
C SER A 249 6.71 9.18 21.46
N TRP A 250 6.87 9.50 20.20
CA TRP A 250 7.29 10.83 19.76
C TRP A 250 6.07 11.73 19.55
N ASP A 251 5.06 11.57 20.41
CA ASP A 251 3.84 12.38 20.42
C ASP A 251 4.09 13.87 20.67
N ARG A 252 5.31 14.20 21.09
CA ARG A 252 5.80 15.54 21.35
C ARG A 252 7.01 15.90 20.50
N MET A 253 7.16 15.29 19.34
CA MET A 253 8.23 15.76 18.48
C MET A 253 8.16 17.26 18.35
N ASP A 254 9.19 17.92 18.86
CA ASP A 254 9.37 19.33 18.64
C ASP A 254 9.68 19.57 17.18
N GLN A 255 8.63 19.73 16.43
CA GLN A 255 8.69 19.95 15.00
C GLN A 255 9.36 21.26 14.63
N THR A 256 9.51 22.15 15.61
CA THR A 256 10.24 23.39 15.41
C THR A 256 11.75 23.19 15.46
N ALA A 257 12.23 22.15 16.13
CA ALA A 257 13.67 21.82 16.20
C ALA A 257 14.19 21.17 14.92
N ASP A 258 13.38 20.31 14.28
CA ASP A 258 13.83 19.52 13.13
C ASP A 258 13.19 19.90 11.80
N GLY A 259 12.10 20.66 11.77
CA GLY A 259 11.42 21.16 10.56
C GLY A 259 10.98 20.11 9.54
N ILE A 260 11.38 18.87 9.73
CA ILE A 260 11.33 17.78 8.75
C ILE A 260 10.38 16.65 9.17
N GLN A 261 9.95 16.64 10.46
CA GLN A 261 9.35 15.44 11.04
C GLN A 261 7.84 15.50 11.21
N SER A 262 7.14 16.13 10.26
CA SER A 262 5.67 16.04 10.21
C SER A 262 5.16 14.60 10.06
N ALA A 263 6.03 13.68 9.64
CA ALA A 263 5.75 12.27 9.47
C ALA A 263 6.94 11.42 9.97
N PRO A 264 7.07 11.23 11.30
CA PRO A 264 8.13 10.38 11.85
C PRO A 264 8.01 8.93 11.37
N SER A 265 6.79 8.44 11.16
CA SER A 265 6.49 7.20 10.43
C SER A 265 5.81 7.53 9.11
N HIS A 266 6.23 6.87 8.02
CA HIS A 266 5.76 7.20 6.67
C HIS A 266 5.60 5.98 5.75
N GLY A 267 5.35 4.83 6.31
CA GLY A 267 5.00 3.60 5.63
C GLY A 267 4.62 2.56 6.65
N VAL A 268 3.56 1.84 6.40
CA VAL A 268 3.09 0.73 7.23
C VAL A 268 2.56 -0.36 6.31
N VAL A 269 2.89 -1.61 6.60
CA VAL A 269 2.45 -2.79 5.87
C VAL A 269 2.13 -3.92 6.83
N VAL A 270 1.05 -4.62 6.56
CA VAL A 270 0.74 -5.93 7.18
C VAL A 270 1.29 -6.99 6.23
N LEU A 271 1.96 -8.00 6.77
CA LEU A 271 2.40 -9.12 5.94
C LEU A 271 1.18 -9.86 5.38
N PRO A 272 1.26 -10.39 4.16
CA PRO A 272 0.15 -11.10 3.52
C PRO A 272 -0.43 -12.25 4.33
N ASP A 273 0.38 -12.93 5.12
CA ASP A 273 -0.04 -14.02 6.03
C ASP A 273 -0.64 -13.51 7.36
N GLN A 274 -0.78 -12.20 7.51
CA GLN A 274 -1.31 -11.54 8.72
C GLN A 274 -0.51 -11.86 10.00
N SER A 275 0.76 -12.26 9.91
CA SER A 275 1.57 -12.62 11.07
C SER A 275 2.26 -11.43 11.73
N GLN A 276 2.58 -10.40 10.95
CA GLN A 276 3.37 -9.26 11.41
C GLN A 276 2.94 -7.96 10.74
N VAL A 277 3.24 -6.86 11.43
CA VAL A 277 3.13 -5.49 10.93
C VAL A 277 4.51 -4.86 10.94
N TRP A 278 4.87 -4.19 9.85
CA TRP A 278 6.11 -3.43 9.77
C TRP A 278 5.84 -1.97 9.40
N HIS A 279 6.53 -1.04 10.04
CA HIS A 279 6.46 0.36 9.66
C HIS A 279 7.85 0.99 9.47
N SER A 280 7.92 1.98 8.59
CA SER A 280 9.14 2.74 8.35
C SER A 280 9.21 3.98 9.23
N SER A 281 10.36 4.23 9.85
CA SER A 281 10.63 5.40 10.67
C SER A 281 11.72 6.27 10.06
N ARG A 282 11.35 7.46 9.66
CA ARG A 282 12.30 8.51 9.26
C ARG A 282 13.04 9.08 10.46
N ALA A 283 12.38 9.15 11.61
CA ALA A 283 12.92 9.72 12.83
C ALA A 283 14.16 8.98 13.32
N THR A 284 14.19 7.67 13.16
CA THR A 284 15.27 6.80 13.67
C THR A 284 16.06 6.09 12.58
N SER A 285 15.69 6.27 11.32
CA SER A 285 16.32 5.57 10.17
C SER A 285 16.18 4.04 10.21
N HIS A 286 15.11 3.54 10.82
CA HIS A 286 14.83 2.10 10.95
C HIS A 286 13.47 1.73 10.37
N ILE A 287 13.28 0.46 10.12
CA ILE A 287 11.97 -0.18 10.06
C ILE A 287 11.77 -1.00 11.33
N TYR A 288 10.54 -1.07 11.82
CA TYR A 288 10.18 -1.77 13.05
C TYR A 288 9.14 -2.83 12.78
N GLY A 289 9.33 -4.03 13.34
CA GLY A 289 8.44 -5.17 13.23
C GLY A 289 7.70 -5.46 14.52
N TYR A 290 6.45 -5.84 14.39
CA TYR A 290 5.56 -6.25 15.47
C TYR A 290 4.79 -7.50 15.09
N SER A 291 4.50 -8.38 16.06
CA SER A 291 3.55 -9.46 15.85
C SER A 291 2.15 -8.91 15.58
N PHE A 292 1.30 -9.68 14.96
CA PHE A 292 -0.12 -9.39 14.84
C PHE A 292 -0.93 -10.61 15.29
N PRO A 293 -2.00 -10.45 16.08
CA PRO A 293 -2.66 -9.17 16.41
C PRO A 293 -2.17 -8.49 17.71
N ASP A 294 -1.20 -9.04 18.43
CA ASP A 294 -0.86 -8.60 19.81
C ASP A 294 0.12 -7.41 19.84
N TYR A 295 0.72 -7.06 18.71
CA TYR A 295 1.71 -5.98 18.55
C TYR A 295 2.92 -6.09 19.49
N GLU A 296 3.34 -7.32 19.81
CA GLU A 296 4.61 -7.53 20.49
C GLU A 296 5.77 -7.10 19.59
N TYR A 297 6.69 -6.33 20.16
CA TYR A 297 7.86 -5.85 19.42
C TYR A 297 8.80 -7.01 19.05
N LEU A 298 9.06 -7.20 17.76
CA LEU A 298 9.88 -8.27 17.22
C LEU A 298 11.34 -7.84 16.95
N GLY A 299 11.53 -6.57 16.64
CA GLY A 299 12.86 -6.06 16.30
C GLY A 299 12.82 -4.85 15.37
N ARG A 300 14.02 -4.38 15.02
CA ARG A 300 14.20 -3.28 14.06
C ARG A 300 15.41 -3.52 13.16
N VAL A 301 15.34 -2.96 11.97
CA VAL A 301 16.44 -3.00 10.99
C VAL A 301 16.83 -1.58 10.62
N TYR A 302 18.11 -1.24 10.78
CA TYR A 302 18.64 0.03 10.29
C TYR A 302 18.65 0.02 8.76
N ILE A 303 18.08 1.06 8.14
CA ILE A 303 17.94 1.08 6.70
C ILE A 303 18.39 2.39 6.05
N GLY A 304 18.59 3.43 6.82
CA GLY A 304 18.80 4.79 6.37
C GLY A 304 17.53 5.62 6.55
N ASN A 305 17.25 6.59 5.71
CA ASN A 305 16.02 7.39 5.78
C ASN A 305 14.90 6.74 4.94
N PRO A 306 14.14 5.76 5.49
CA PRO A 306 13.11 5.04 4.75
C PRO A 306 11.88 5.93 4.56
N ALA A 307 11.29 5.90 3.36
CA ALA A 307 10.07 6.63 3.08
C ALA A 307 8.84 5.73 3.01
N TRP A 308 8.94 4.61 2.30
CA TRP A 308 7.82 3.70 2.07
C TRP A 308 8.26 2.26 2.12
N ILE A 309 7.32 1.37 2.38
CA ILE A 309 7.57 -0.05 2.54
C ILE A 309 6.47 -0.86 1.84
N THR A 310 6.85 -1.92 1.16
CA THR A 310 5.96 -2.94 0.63
C THR A 310 6.51 -4.32 0.93
N THR A 311 5.73 -5.36 0.68
CA THR A 311 6.11 -6.76 0.97
C THR A 311 5.92 -7.65 -0.26
N THR A 312 6.64 -8.77 -0.29
CA THR A 312 6.35 -9.85 -1.24
C THR A 312 5.15 -10.68 -0.78
N PRO A 313 4.36 -11.28 -1.72
CA PRO A 313 3.18 -12.07 -1.38
C PRO A 313 3.44 -13.28 -0.50
N ASP A 314 4.66 -13.78 -0.48
CA ASP A 314 5.08 -14.93 0.33
C ASP A 314 5.49 -14.54 1.78
N SER A 315 5.32 -13.28 2.17
CA SER A 315 5.67 -12.74 3.48
C SER A 315 7.14 -12.87 3.88
N LYS A 316 8.07 -13.04 2.91
CA LYS A 316 9.49 -13.26 3.22
C LYS A 316 10.33 -11.99 3.17
N TYR A 317 9.98 -11.05 2.30
CA TYR A 317 10.82 -9.88 2.05
C TYR A 317 10.03 -8.59 2.14
N LEU A 318 10.67 -7.59 2.73
CA LEU A 318 10.24 -6.21 2.66
C LEU A 318 11.10 -5.46 1.63
N TRP A 319 10.45 -4.66 0.82
CA TRP A 319 11.09 -3.74 -0.11
C TRP A 319 10.85 -2.33 0.36
N VAL A 320 11.90 -1.54 0.49
CA VAL A 320 11.86 -0.23 1.16
C VAL A 320 12.51 0.82 0.28
N GLY A 321 11.77 1.89 -0.01
CA GLY A 321 12.30 3.10 -0.63
C GLY A 321 13.10 3.91 0.39
N VAL A 322 14.40 4.11 0.16
CA VAL A 322 15.33 4.79 1.07
C VAL A 322 15.68 6.16 0.51
N SER A 323 14.80 7.14 0.75
CA SER A 323 14.89 8.48 0.14
C SER A 323 16.19 9.22 0.44
N GLY A 324 16.77 9.01 1.62
CA GLY A 324 18.00 9.69 2.01
C GLY A 324 19.26 9.19 1.29
N HIS A 325 19.18 8.01 0.64
CA HIS A 325 20.34 7.38 0.00
C HIS A 325 20.15 7.13 -1.49
N ASN A 326 18.98 7.45 -2.05
CA ASN A 326 18.61 7.12 -3.43
C ASN A 326 18.76 5.62 -3.73
N GLU A 327 18.21 4.81 -2.83
CA GLU A 327 18.29 3.35 -2.91
C GLU A 327 16.91 2.70 -2.67
N THR A 328 16.74 1.52 -3.24
CA THR A 328 15.74 0.54 -2.79
C THR A 328 16.46 -0.56 -2.03
N ALA A 329 16.02 -0.84 -0.81
CA ALA A 329 16.59 -1.89 0.03
C ALA A 329 15.63 -3.07 0.16
N VAL A 330 16.19 -4.28 0.19
CA VAL A 330 15.47 -5.53 0.43
C VAL A 330 15.86 -6.07 1.80
N VAL A 331 14.86 -6.36 2.62
CA VAL A 331 15.04 -6.91 3.97
C VAL A 331 14.47 -8.32 4.03
N ASP A 332 15.26 -9.25 4.49
CA ASP A 332 14.83 -10.60 4.87
C ASP A 332 14.14 -10.51 6.25
N ILE A 333 12.86 -10.86 6.30
CA ILE A 333 12.03 -10.70 7.49
C ILE A 333 12.45 -11.66 8.61
N GLU A 334 12.76 -12.89 8.26
CA GLU A 334 13.18 -13.93 9.23
C GLU A 334 14.53 -13.57 9.88
N LYS A 335 15.50 -13.11 9.05
CA LYS A 335 16.82 -12.72 9.53
C LYS A 335 16.87 -11.33 10.14
N GLN A 336 15.89 -10.48 9.83
CA GLN A 336 15.87 -9.06 10.17
C GLN A 336 17.15 -8.33 9.68
N GLU A 337 17.53 -8.59 8.44
CA GLU A 337 18.74 -8.05 7.82
C GLU A 337 18.47 -7.48 6.43
N VAL A 338 19.19 -6.40 6.08
CA VAL A 338 19.24 -5.92 4.70
C VAL A 338 20.09 -6.88 3.88
N ILE A 339 19.47 -7.56 2.92
CA ILE A 339 20.16 -8.54 2.07
C ILE A 339 20.60 -7.98 0.72
N LYS A 340 19.96 -6.89 0.27
CA LYS A 340 20.29 -6.26 -1.02
C LYS A 340 19.94 -4.77 -1.03
N ARG A 341 20.68 -4.00 -1.80
CA ARG A 341 20.41 -2.60 -2.10
C ARG A 341 20.59 -2.35 -3.58
N PHE A 342 19.70 -1.56 -4.15
CA PHE A 342 19.75 -1.13 -5.54
C PHE A 342 19.85 0.39 -5.57
N PRO A 343 20.83 0.98 -6.25
CA PRO A 343 20.81 2.39 -6.55
C PRO A 343 19.63 2.68 -7.49
N VAL A 344 18.89 3.75 -7.19
CA VAL A 344 17.73 4.19 -7.97
C VAL A 344 17.78 5.71 -8.18
N GLY A 345 16.74 6.29 -8.78
CA GLY A 345 16.63 7.72 -8.99
C GLY A 345 16.51 8.54 -7.70
N GLN A 346 16.26 9.84 -7.85
CA GLN A 346 16.29 10.78 -6.72
C GLN A 346 15.03 10.69 -5.85
N ALA A 347 15.26 10.61 -4.53
CA ALA A 347 14.24 10.54 -3.50
C ALA A 347 13.21 9.43 -3.75
N PRO A 348 13.64 8.14 -3.78
CA PRO A 348 12.74 7.01 -3.87
C PRO A 348 11.76 7.06 -2.70
N LYS A 349 10.48 7.24 -2.99
CA LYS A 349 9.50 7.54 -1.96
C LYS A 349 8.41 6.49 -1.87
N ARG A 350 7.75 6.19 -2.98
CA ARG A 350 6.74 5.14 -3.04
C ARG A 350 7.34 3.87 -3.61
N ILE A 351 6.90 2.77 -3.08
CA ILE A 351 7.25 1.45 -3.59
C ILE A 351 6.00 0.58 -3.58
N PHE A 352 5.75 -0.13 -4.65
CA PHE A 352 4.50 -0.84 -4.87
C PHE A 352 4.78 -2.27 -5.37
N THR A 353 4.03 -3.25 -4.83
CA THR A 353 4.05 -4.63 -5.30
C THR A 353 2.93 -4.83 -6.32
N ALA A 354 3.29 -4.88 -7.59
CA ALA A 354 2.38 -5.21 -8.69
C ALA A 354 2.27 -6.73 -8.82
N ILE A 355 1.03 -7.24 -8.73
CA ILE A 355 0.71 -8.65 -8.97
C ILE A 355 0.12 -8.75 -10.36
N MET A 356 0.86 -9.38 -11.26
CA MET A 356 0.49 -9.52 -12.66
C MET A 356 -0.48 -10.70 -12.84
N PRO A 357 -1.32 -10.72 -13.89
CA PRO A 357 -2.09 -11.90 -14.25
C PRO A 357 -1.18 -13.12 -14.48
N ALA A 358 -1.73 -14.31 -14.25
CA ALA A 358 -0.96 -15.56 -14.38
C ALA A 358 -0.47 -15.81 -15.82
N ASP A 359 -1.16 -15.28 -16.81
CA ASP A 359 -0.85 -15.37 -18.24
C ASP A 359 -0.07 -14.16 -18.77
N TRP A 360 0.42 -13.30 -17.90
CA TRP A 360 1.24 -12.18 -18.33
C TRP A 360 2.58 -12.65 -18.91
N GLU A 361 2.89 -12.23 -20.11
CA GLU A 361 4.03 -12.73 -20.90
C GLU A 361 5.40 -12.16 -20.51
N GLY A 362 5.46 -11.28 -19.50
CA GLY A 362 6.70 -10.61 -19.10
C GLY A 362 7.03 -9.38 -19.95
N GLU A 363 8.17 -8.80 -19.67
CA GLU A 363 8.73 -7.68 -20.41
C GLU A 363 9.08 -8.11 -21.85
N ALA A 364 8.99 -7.16 -22.79
CA ALA A 364 9.47 -7.40 -24.14
C ALA A 364 11.00 -7.51 -24.14
N PRO A 365 11.57 -8.37 -24.98
CA PRO A 365 13.02 -8.56 -25.06
C PRO A 365 13.75 -7.33 -25.60
#